data_dabd953de8ebb1b5a024a75219ec1592
#
_entry.id   dabd953de8ebb1b5a024a75219ec1592
#
_cell.length_a   1.000
_cell.length_b   1.000
_cell.length_c   1.000
_cell.angle_alpha   90.00
_cell.angle_beta   90.00
_cell.angle_gamma   90.00
#
_symmetry.space_group_name_H-M   'P 1'
#
loop_
_entity.id
_entity.type
_entity.pdbx_description
1 polymer ?
#
loop_
_entity_poly.entity_id
_entity_poly.type
_entity_poly.pdbx_seq_one_letter_code
_entity_poly.pdbx_strand_id
1 'polypeptide(L)'
;MNIVITGASSGVGFEAVLELIQKSDNHIVALARSEEKLQRLLDIASSLNPDCSLYPVQFDIVHDDYVAGLIPFVESRLGTVDILINNAGALINKPFVKLSQLDFAEMLQINLLGHVKMIQHLLPLMNSGSHILNIGSMGGFQGSIKFPGLAAYSASKSALHTLTECLAYEFEERQIKVNCLALGSAQTEMLEKAFPDYESPVMAFEMGKYIADFALTGHKFFNGKVLPVAVTTP
;
A
#
# COMPACT_ATOMS: atom_id res chain seq x y z
N MET A 1 -13.28 -10.70 -6.60
CA MET A 1 -12.81 -9.30 -6.55
C MET A 1 -11.54 -9.12 -7.35
N ASN A 2 -11.45 -8.05 -8.13
CA ASN A 2 -10.28 -7.69 -8.93
C ASN A 2 -9.42 -6.68 -8.16
N ILE A 3 -8.23 -7.09 -7.75
CA ILE A 3 -7.41 -6.35 -6.79
C ILE A 3 -6.06 -6.00 -7.41
N VAL A 4 -5.63 -4.75 -7.27
CA VAL A 4 -4.27 -4.32 -7.58
C VAL A 4 -3.59 -3.92 -6.28
N ILE A 5 -2.41 -4.47 -6.00
CA ILE A 5 -1.63 -4.14 -4.81
C ILE A 5 -0.18 -3.78 -5.17
N THR A 6 0.31 -2.68 -4.64
CA THR A 6 1.71 -2.24 -4.83
C THR A 6 2.58 -2.62 -3.63
N GLY A 7 3.88 -2.81 -3.86
CA GLY A 7 4.82 -3.18 -2.79
C GLY A 7 4.60 -4.59 -2.24
N ALA A 8 4.20 -5.52 -3.11
CA ALA A 8 3.81 -6.88 -2.74
C ALA A 8 4.98 -7.85 -2.50
N SER A 9 6.23 -7.42 -2.70
CA SER A 9 7.38 -8.34 -2.65
C SER A 9 7.96 -8.60 -1.27
N SER A 10 7.50 -7.90 -0.23
CA SER A 10 7.98 -8.05 1.15
C SER A 10 7.04 -7.40 2.17
N GLY A 11 7.27 -7.69 3.45
CA GLY A 11 6.59 -7.06 4.57
C GLY A 11 5.07 -7.22 4.54
N VAL A 12 4.36 -6.22 5.00
CA VAL A 12 2.89 -6.28 5.17
C VAL A 12 2.14 -6.45 3.85
N GLY A 13 2.68 -5.94 2.73
CA GLY A 13 2.07 -6.11 1.40
C GLY A 13 2.16 -7.54 0.90
N PHE A 14 3.28 -8.23 1.14
CA PHE A 14 3.47 -9.64 0.83
C PHE A 14 2.45 -10.49 1.61
N GLU A 15 2.35 -10.27 2.91
CA GLU A 15 1.43 -10.98 3.79
C GLU A 15 -0.04 -10.71 3.43
N ALA A 16 -0.37 -9.47 3.07
CA ALA A 16 -1.72 -9.12 2.61
C ALA A 16 -2.11 -9.89 1.32
N VAL A 17 -1.17 -10.09 0.39
CA VAL A 17 -1.43 -10.93 -0.80
C VAL A 17 -1.70 -12.36 -0.39
N LEU A 18 -0.90 -12.95 0.52
CA LEU A 18 -1.10 -14.33 0.99
C LEU A 18 -2.47 -14.53 1.66
N GLU A 19 -2.99 -13.54 2.36
CA GLU A 19 -4.34 -13.57 2.92
C GLU A 19 -5.42 -13.42 1.83
N LEU A 20 -5.22 -12.50 0.89
CA LEU A 20 -6.19 -12.23 -0.17
C LEU A 20 -6.38 -13.42 -1.12
N ILE A 21 -5.31 -14.18 -1.42
CA ILE A 21 -5.37 -15.35 -2.33
C ILE A 21 -6.12 -16.54 -1.71
N GLN A 22 -6.34 -16.57 -0.42
CA GLN A 22 -7.10 -17.63 0.23
C GLN A 22 -8.60 -17.61 -0.15
N LYS A 23 -9.08 -16.50 -0.68
CA LYS A 23 -10.43 -16.39 -1.25
C LYS A 23 -10.36 -16.64 -2.75
N SER A 24 -10.89 -17.76 -3.21
CA SER A 24 -10.82 -18.23 -4.60
C SER A 24 -11.38 -17.25 -5.64
N ASP A 25 -12.29 -16.34 -5.21
CA ASP A 25 -12.91 -15.35 -6.09
C ASP A 25 -12.06 -14.08 -6.28
N ASN A 26 -10.87 -14.01 -5.68
CA ASN A 26 -9.98 -12.89 -5.83
C ASN A 26 -9.01 -13.11 -6.99
N HIS A 27 -8.93 -12.13 -7.89
CA HIS A 27 -7.94 -12.02 -8.96
C HIS A 27 -7.00 -10.86 -8.61
N ILE A 28 -5.72 -11.13 -8.44
CA ILE A 28 -4.78 -10.17 -7.84
C ILE A 28 -3.64 -9.88 -8.80
N VAL A 29 -3.47 -8.61 -9.17
CA VAL A 29 -2.23 -8.09 -9.78
C VAL A 29 -1.35 -7.53 -8.67
N ALA A 30 -0.21 -8.19 -8.44
CA ALA A 30 0.76 -7.86 -7.39
C ALA A 30 1.99 -7.18 -7.99
N LEU A 31 2.22 -5.92 -7.63
CA LEU A 31 3.26 -5.07 -8.20
C LEU A 31 4.44 -4.88 -7.23
N ALA A 32 5.65 -5.05 -7.73
CA ALA A 32 6.87 -4.69 -7.01
C ALA A 32 8.06 -4.58 -7.97
N ARG A 33 9.19 -4.03 -7.49
CA ARG A 33 10.39 -3.86 -8.30
C ARG A 33 11.25 -5.12 -8.43
N SER A 34 11.17 -6.05 -7.47
CA SER A 34 12.00 -7.27 -7.46
C SER A 34 11.22 -8.44 -8.06
N GLU A 35 11.62 -8.85 -9.25
CA GLU A 35 11.06 -10.02 -9.92
C GLU A 35 11.29 -11.31 -9.11
N GLU A 36 12.50 -11.50 -8.55
CA GLU A 36 12.83 -12.65 -7.71
C GLU A 36 11.90 -12.79 -6.50
N LYS A 37 11.66 -11.68 -5.78
CA LYS A 37 10.76 -11.71 -4.61
C LYS A 37 9.30 -11.90 -5.01
N LEU A 38 8.89 -11.41 -6.20
CA LEU A 38 7.57 -11.66 -6.75
C LEU A 38 7.39 -13.13 -7.16
N GLN A 39 8.43 -13.76 -7.72
CA GLN A 39 8.38 -15.18 -8.04
C GLN A 39 8.25 -16.01 -6.75
N ARG A 40 9.00 -15.68 -5.71
CA ARG A 40 8.85 -16.32 -4.39
C ARG A 40 7.42 -16.17 -3.83
N LEU A 41 6.80 -14.99 -3.99
CA LEU A 41 5.42 -14.79 -3.60
C LEU A 41 4.48 -15.74 -4.33
N LEU A 42 4.65 -15.87 -5.66
CA LEU A 42 3.84 -16.76 -6.50
C LEU A 42 3.99 -18.22 -6.09
N ASP A 43 5.22 -18.67 -5.83
CA ASP A 43 5.52 -20.06 -5.44
C ASP A 43 4.83 -20.40 -4.10
N ILE A 44 4.92 -19.49 -3.11
CA ILE A 44 4.26 -19.67 -1.82
C ILE A 44 2.73 -19.60 -1.97
N ALA A 45 2.22 -18.64 -2.71
CA ALA A 45 0.78 -18.50 -2.95
C ALA A 45 0.19 -19.75 -3.63
N SER A 46 0.87 -20.29 -4.65
CA SER A 46 0.45 -21.51 -5.36
C SER A 46 0.51 -22.75 -4.46
N SER A 47 1.42 -22.78 -3.49
CA SER A 47 1.49 -23.86 -2.51
C SER A 47 0.35 -23.79 -1.48
N LEU A 48 -0.08 -22.59 -1.10
CA LEU A 48 -1.17 -22.34 -0.16
C LEU A 48 -2.55 -22.53 -0.82
N ASN A 49 -2.69 -22.07 -2.05
CA ASN A 49 -3.91 -22.18 -2.83
C ASN A 49 -3.55 -22.43 -4.31
N PRO A 50 -3.54 -23.69 -4.77
CA PRO A 50 -3.20 -24.03 -6.15
C PRO A 50 -4.09 -23.38 -7.22
N ASP A 51 -5.32 -23.02 -6.84
CA ASP A 51 -6.31 -22.40 -7.73
C ASP A 51 -6.31 -20.86 -7.65
N CYS A 52 -5.31 -20.26 -6.96
CA CYS A 52 -5.25 -18.81 -6.81
C CYS A 52 -5.00 -18.09 -8.14
N SER A 53 -5.71 -16.97 -8.34
CA SER A 53 -5.51 -16.08 -9.49
C SER A 53 -4.59 -14.93 -9.11
N LEU A 54 -3.28 -15.20 -9.01
CA LEU A 54 -2.24 -14.23 -8.70
C LEU A 54 -1.38 -13.94 -9.92
N TYR A 55 -1.26 -12.66 -10.27
CA TYR A 55 -0.51 -12.16 -11.42
C TYR A 55 0.60 -11.20 -10.92
N PRO A 56 1.80 -11.70 -10.63
CA PRO A 56 2.92 -10.85 -10.24
C PRO A 56 3.46 -10.08 -11.44
N VAL A 57 3.74 -8.78 -11.25
CA VAL A 57 4.27 -7.91 -12.30
C VAL A 57 5.42 -7.07 -11.72
N GLN A 58 6.58 -7.16 -12.34
CA GLN A 58 7.67 -6.26 -12.03
C GLN A 58 7.29 -4.86 -12.50
N PHE A 59 7.20 -3.92 -11.56
CA PHE A 59 6.79 -2.55 -11.87
C PHE A 59 7.30 -1.57 -10.81
N ASP A 60 7.93 -0.48 -11.27
CA ASP A 60 8.30 0.66 -10.44
C ASP A 60 7.23 1.76 -10.57
N ILE A 61 6.47 1.99 -9.50
CA ILE A 61 5.39 2.99 -9.47
C ILE A 61 5.87 4.43 -9.72
N VAL A 62 7.18 4.68 -9.66
CA VAL A 62 7.78 6.00 -9.86
C VAL A 62 8.23 6.19 -11.30
N HIS A 63 8.90 5.20 -11.87
CA HIS A 63 9.68 5.34 -13.10
C HIS A 63 9.09 4.64 -14.32
N ASP A 64 8.32 3.56 -14.14
CA ASP A 64 7.83 2.77 -15.27
C ASP A 64 6.65 3.42 -16.00
N ASP A 65 6.46 2.99 -17.24
CA ASP A 65 5.39 3.47 -18.11
C ASP A 65 4.07 2.75 -17.80
N TYR A 66 3.12 3.49 -17.27
CA TYR A 66 1.79 2.99 -16.94
C TYR A 66 0.98 2.63 -18.18
N VAL A 67 1.05 3.48 -19.21
CA VAL A 67 0.19 3.36 -20.40
C VAL A 67 0.62 2.20 -21.28
N ALA A 68 1.91 2.04 -21.51
CA ALA A 68 2.43 0.96 -22.33
C ALA A 68 2.61 -0.37 -21.55
N GLY A 69 2.96 -0.29 -20.25
CA GLY A 69 3.33 -1.47 -19.44
C GLY A 69 2.20 -2.03 -18.60
N LEU A 70 1.63 -1.19 -17.72
CA LEU A 70 0.74 -1.70 -16.66
C LEU A 70 -0.72 -1.80 -17.10
N ILE A 71 -1.28 -0.73 -17.70
CA ILE A 71 -2.72 -0.66 -17.98
C ILE A 71 -3.19 -1.76 -18.90
N PRO A 72 -2.53 -2.06 -20.05
CA PRO A 72 -2.95 -3.16 -20.93
C PRO A 72 -2.93 -4.53 -20.23
N PHE A 73 -1.96 -4.72 -19.32
CA PHE A 73 -1.88 -5.96 -18.53
C PHE A 73 -3.06 -6.07 -17.55
N VAL A 74 -3.35 -5.01 -16.79
CA VAL A 74 -4.48 -4.99 -15.84
C VAL A 74 -5.81 -5.19 -16.57
N GLU A 75 -6.03 -4.51 -17.69
CA GLU A 75 -7.23 -4.69 -18.52
C GLU A 75 -7.37 -6.13 -19.01
N SER A 76 -6.28 -6.75 -19.48
CA SER A 76 -6.33 -8.12 -20.01
C SER A 76 -6.58 -9.17 -18.93
N ARG A 77 -6.13 -8.96 -17.69
CA ARG A 77 -6.23 -9.93 -16.59
C ARG A 77 -7.44 -9.72 -15.71
N LEU A 78 -7.79 -8.45 -15.45
CA LEU A 78 -8.86 -8.10 -14.52
C LEU A 78 -10.09 -7.48 -15.21
N GLY A 79 -9.90 -6.79 -16.33
CA GLY A 79 -10.95 -5.99 -16.99
C GLY A 79 -11.28 -4.72 -16.22
N THR A 80 -11.66 -4.85 -14.95
CA THR A 80 -11.95 -3.75 -14.02
C THR A 80 -11.16 -3.91 -12.73
N VAL A 81 -11.07 -2.85 -11.93
CA VAL A 81 -10.39 -2.86 -10.61
C VAL A 81 -11.42 -2.54 -9.52
N ASP A 82 -11.70 -3.52 -8.67
CA ASP A 82 -12.58 -3.34 -7.53
C ASP A 82 -11.84 -2.71 -6.34
N ILE A 83 -10.57 -3.10 -6.14
CA ILE A 83 -9.76 -2.65 -5.01
C ILE A 83 -8.35 -2.28 -5.49
N LEU A 84 -7.91 -1.07 -5.15
CA LEU A 84 -6.51 -0.65 -5.27
C LEU A 84 -5.90 -0.51 -3.87
N ILE A 85 -4.84 -1.28 -3.57
CA ILE A 85 -4.08 -1.16 -2.33
C ILE A 85 -2.74 -0.49 -2.63
N ASN A 86 -2.62 0.78 -2.29
CA ASN A 86 -1.41 1.57 -2.38
C ASN A 86 -0.52 1.32 -1.17
N ASN A 87 0.29 0.25 -1.21
CA ASN A 87 1.13 -0.18 -0.11
C ASN A 87 2.63 0.10 -0.34
N ALA A 88 3.10 0.21 -1.58
CA ALA A 88 4.51 0.49 -1.84
C ALA A 88 5.00 1.71 -1.03
N GLY A 89 6.21 1.63 -0.50
CA GLY A 89 6.76 2.70 0.29
C GLY A 89 8.25 2.53 0.55
N ALA A 90 8.87 3.62 0.99
CA ALA A 90 10.23 3.66 1.44
C ALA A 90 10.32 4.48 2.73
N LEU A 91 11.39 4.25 3.50
CA LEU A 91 11.66 4.94 4.75
C LEU A 91 13.13 5.36 4.79
N ILE A 92 13.37 6.64 5.05
CA ILE A 92 14.68 7.19 5.38
C ILE A 92 14.67 7.55 6.86
N ASN A 93 15.55 6.92 7.63
CA ASN A 93 15.84 7.30 9.02
C ASN A 93 17.18 8.05 9.08
N LYS A 94 17.11 9.38 9.26
CA LYS A 94 18.29 10.25 9.20
C LYS A 94 18.02 11.52 10.03
N PRO A 95 18.94 11.95 10.91
CA PRO A 95 18.78 13.18 11.68
C PRO A 95 18.41 14.37 10.78
N PHE A 96 17.48 15.22 11.21
CA PHE A 96 16.97 16.33 10.42
C PHE A 96 18.07 17.21 9.80
N VAL A 97 19.09 17.53 10.59
CA VAL A 97 20.23 18.35 10.14
C VAL A 97 21.08 17.71 9.03
N LYS A 98 20.91 16.40 8.80
CA LYS A 98 21.59 15.65 7.75
C LYS A 98 20.68 15.32 6.56
N LEU A 99 19.37 15.59 6.65
CA LEU A 99 18.44 15.40 5.56
C LEU A 99 18.69 16.43 4.46
N SER A 100 18.83 15.96 3.25
CA SER A 100 18.93 16.79 2.04
C SER A 100 17.55 17.01 1.41
N GLN A 101 17.46 17.97 0.50
CA GLN A 101 16.26 18.14 -0.34
C GLN A 101 15.94 16.90 -1.17
N LEU A 102 16.97 16.13 -1.57
CA LEU A 102 16.80 14.89 -2.31
C LEU A 102 16.16 13.80 -1.44
N ASP A 103 16.53 13.70 -0.16
CA ASP A 103 15.87 12.76 0.78
C ASP A 103 14.36 13.07 0.90
N PHE A 104 13.97 14.34 0.97
CA PHE A 104 12.57 14.75 0.97
C PHE A 104 11.88 14.45 -0.35
N ALA A 105 12.54 14.76 -1.48
CA ALA A 105 12.00 14.49 -2.81
C ALA A 105 11.76 12.98 -3.03
N GLU A 106 12.72 12.14 -2.62
CA GLU A 106 12.58 10.68 -2.70
C GLU A 106 11.39 10.16 -1.88
N MET A 107 11.25 10.62 -0.62
CA MET A 107 10.13 10.21 0.21
C MET A 107 8.77 10.64 -0.37
N LEU A 108 8.68 11.86 -0.90
CA LEU A 108 7.47 12.31 -1.58
C LEU A 108 7.22 11.56 -2.88
N GLN A 109 8.27 11.29 -3.65
CA GLN A 109 8.14 10.59 -4.93
C GLN A 109 7.59 9.17 -4.75
N ILE A 110 8.12 8.41 -3.78
CA ILE A 110 7.71 7.03 -3.55
C ILE A 110 6.39 6.97 -2.76
N ASN A 111 6.32 7.67 -1.62
CA ASN A 111 5.22 7.50 -0.65
C ASN A 111 3.95 8.30 -1.00
N LEU A 112 4.02 9.22 -1.96
CA LEU A 112 2.90 10.05 -2.37
C LEU A 112 2.69 10.01 -3.90
N LEU A 113 3.63 10.53 -4.70
CA LEU A 113 3.42 10.73 -6.13
C LEU A 113 3.29 9.42 -6.90
N GLY A 114 4.00 8.36 -6.50
CA GLY A 114 3.79 7.03 -7.05
C GLY A 114 2.36 6.54 -6.84
N HIS A 115 1.77 6.78 -5.67
CA HIS A 115 0.37 6.43 -5.40
C HIS A 115 -0.61 7.32 -6.18
N VAL A 116 -0.30 8.62 -6.33
CA VAL A 116 -1.09 9.51 -7.20
C VAL A 116 -1.14 8.98 -8.62
N LYS A 117 0.01 8.60 -9.20
CA LYS A 117 0.08 7.99 -10.54
C LYS A 117 -0.75 6.71 -10.63
N MET A 118 -0.61 5.80 -9.64
CA MET A 118 -1.40 4.56 -9.59
C MET A 118 -2.90 4.87 -9.64
N ILE A 119 -3.37 5.78 -8.80
CA ILE A 119 -4.78 6.18 -8.75
C ILE A 119 -5.22 6.76 -10.10
N GLN A 120 -4.48 7.74 -10.64
CA GLN A 120 -4.84 8.42 -11.88
C GLN A 120 -4.97 7.45 -13.06
N HIS A 121 -4.05 6.48 -13.18
CA HIS A 121 -4.02 5.55 -14.30
C HIS A 121 -5.03 4.40 -14.16
N LEU A 122 -5.32 3.95 -12.93
CA LEU A 122 -6.30 2.87 -12.70
C LEU A 122 -7.72 3.38 -12.51
N LEU A 123 -7.91 4.66 -12.22
CA LEU A 123 -9.23 5.26 -12.00
C LEU A 123 -10.22 5.03 -13.17
N PRO A 124 -9.83 5.03 -14.46
CA PRO A 124 -10.73 4.70 -15.56
C PRO A 124 -11.24 3.26 -15.53
N LEU A 125 -10.53 2.33 -14.89
CA LEU A 125 -10.91 0.92 -14.73
C LEU A 125 -11.72 0.66 -13.45
N MET A 126 -11.94 1.67 -12.61
CA MET A 126 -12.66 1.56 -11.35
C MET A 126 -14.11 1.99 -11.50
N ASN A 127 -15.02 1.12 -11.10
CA ASN A 127 -16.46 1.33 -11.16
C ASN A 127 -17.03 1.81 -9.81
N SER A 128 -18.32 2.15 -9.80
CA SER A 128 -19.06 2.40 -8.57
C SER A 128 -18.93 1.23 -7.59
N GLY A 129 -18.67 1.52 -6.33
CA GLY A 129 -18.43 0.54 -5.27
C GLY A 129 -16.96 0.14 -5.11
N SER A 130 -16.06 0.59 -5.99
CA SER A 130 -14.61 0.32 -5.85
C SER A 130 -14.02 0.99 -4.61
N HIS A 131 -12.91 0.43 -4.13
CA HIS A 131 -12.20 0.90 -2.93
C HIS A 131 -10.72 1.19 -3.21
N ILE A 132 -10.27 2.38 -2.87
CA ILE A 132 -8.86 2.76 -2.83
C ILE A 132 -8.41 2.75 -1.37
N LEU A 133 -7.48 1.86 -1.05
CA LEU A 133 -6.87 1.76 0.28
C LEU A 133 -5.43 2.22 0.23
N ASN A 134 -5.15 3.34 0.85
CA ASN A 134 -3.79 3.85 1.02
C ASN A 134 -3.18 3.32 2.32
N ILE A 135 -1.93 2.84 2.27
CA ILE A 135 -1.19 2.42 3.45
C ILE A 135 -0.33 3.58 3.95
N GLY A 136 -0.86 4.22 4.97
CA GLY A 136 -0.23 5.31 5.70
C GLY A 136 0.70 4.81 6.82
N SER A 137 0.94 5.69 7.79
CA SER A 137 1.76 5.39 8.96
C SER A 137 1.36 6.27 10.14
N MET A 138 1.49 5.75 11.35
CA MET A 138 1.40 6.55 12.59
C MET A 138 2.41 7.70 12.58
N GLY A 139 3.56 7.53 11.92
CA GLY A 139 4.51 8.63 11.71
C GLY A 139 3.92 9.86 11.01
N GLY A 140 2.93 9.66 10.12
CA GLY A 140 2.20 10.75 9.45
C GLY A 140 0.91 11.15 10.15
N PHE A 141 0.41 10.39 11.12
CA PHE A 141 -0.89 10.61 11.75
C PHE A 141 -0.86 11.84 12.68
N GLN A 142 -1.85 12.71 12.54
CA GLN A 142 -1.94 13.91 13.36
C GLN A 142 -2.16 13.54 14.85
N GLY A 143 -1.42 14.18 15.74
CA GLY A 143 -1.51 13.94 17.18
C GLY A 143 -0.69 12.74 17.67
N SER A 144 -0.12 11.90 16.81
CA SER A 144 0.82 10.85 17.24
C SER A 144 2.20 11.41 17.59
N ILE A 145 2.93 10.70 18.44
CA ILE A 145 4.34 11.00 18.70
C ILE A 145 5.15 10.83 17.41
N LYS A 146 6.08 11.77 17.16
CA LYS A 146 6.99 11.73 16.01
C LYS A 146 8.38 11.28 16.47
N PHE A 147 8.90 10.27 15.77
CA PHE A 147 10.22 9.75 16.11
C PHE A 147 11.33 10.56 15.45
N PRO A 148 12.43 10.83 16.18
CA PRO A 148 13.62 11.46 15.59
C PRO A 148 14.11 10.67 14.37
N GLY A 149 14.56 11.39 13.34
CA GLY A 149 15.08 10.79 12.11
C GLY A 149 14.02 10.55 11.01
N LEU A 150 12.74 10.63 11.32
CA LEU A 150 11.66 10.33 10.37
C LEU A 150 11.01 11.57 9.74
N ALA A 151 11.60 12.74 9.77
CA ALA A 151 10.93 13.98 9.34
C ALA A 151 10.44 13.91 7.88
N ALA A 152 11.29 13.49 6.94
CA ALA A 152 10.91 13.38 5.51
C ALA A 152 9.87 12.28 5.28
N TYR A 153 10.03 11.12 5.92
CA TYR A 153 9.07 10.02 5.87
C TYR A 153 7.70 10.43 6.42
N SER A 154 7.68 10.99 7.64
CA SER A 154 6.44 11.41 8.29
C SER A 154 5.69 12.47 7.50
N ALA A 155 6.42 13.45 6.92
CA ALA A 155 5.83 14.46 6.05
C ALA A 155 5.17 13.83 4.80
N SER A 156 5.84 12.87 4.15
CA SER A 156 5.29 12.18 2.97
C SER A 156 4.04 11.36 3.31
N LYS A 157 4.01 10.68 4.46
CA LYS A 157 2.85 9.90 4.91
C LYS A 157 1.70 10.81 5.37
N SER A 158 1.98 11.97 6.00
CA SER A 158 0.93 12.98 6.29
C SER A 158 0.28 13.51 5.01
N ALA A 159 1.07 13.77 3.97
CA ALA A 159 0.54 14.19 2.68
C ALA A 159 -0.39 13.12 2.06
N LEU A 160 -0.06 11.83 2.18
CA LEU A 160 -0.92 10.74 1.72
C LEU A 160 -2.25 10.66 2.52
N HIS A 161 -2.21 10.98 3.82
CA HIS A 161 -3.41 11.05 4.65
C HIS A 161 -4.36 12.14 4.13
N THR A 162 -3.85 13.35 3.94
CA THR A 162 -4.64 14.47 3.40
C THR A 162 -5.17 14.18 1.98
N LEU A 163 -4.33 13.56 1.12
CA LEU A 163 -4.77 13.13 -0.21
C LEU A 163 -5.95 12.16 -0.13
N THR A 164 -5.94 11.22 0.82
CA THR A 164 -7.04 10.28 1.04
C THR A 164 -8.36 11.00 1.31
N GLU A 165 -8.33 12.00 2.20
CA GLU A 165 -9.52 12.78 2.56
C GLU A 165 -10.04 13.60 1.36
N CYS A 166 -9.14 14.23 0.60
CA CYS A 166 -9.51 14.99 -0.60
C CYS A 166 -10.17 14.10 -1.67
N LEU A 167 -9.54 12.96 -2.00
CA LEU A 167 -10.04 12.07 -3.04
C LEU A 167 -11.35 11.38 -2.67
N ALA A 168 -11.57 11.09 -1.38
CA ALA A 168 -12.84 10.53 -0.92
C ALA A 168 -14.03 11.46 -1.20
N TYR A 169 -13.82 12.76 -1.10
CA TYR A 169 -14.81 13.77 -1.42
C TYR A 169 -14.94 13.98 -2.94
N GLU A 170 -13.80 14.06 -3.65
CA GLU A 170 -13.77 14.25 -5.10
C GLU A 170 -14.44 13.10 -5.88
N PHE A 171 -14.33 11.86 -5.36
CA PHE A 171 -14.89 10.67 -6.01
C PHE A 171 -16.28 10.27 -5.46
N GLU A 172 -16.91 11.11 -4.65
CA GLU A 172 -18.21 10.81 -4.04
C GLU A 172 -19.31 10.51 -5.08
N GLU A 173 -19.40 11.34 -6.13
CA GLU A 173 -20.38 11.15 -7.21
C GLU A 173 -20.12 9.84 -8.00
N ARG A 174 -18.86 9.39 -8.08
CA ARG A 174 -18.49 8.12 -8.69
C ARG A 174 -18.74 6.93 -7.76
N GLN A 175 -19.10 7.16 -6.50
CA GLN A 175 -19.25 6.14 -5.47
C GLN A 175 -18.00 5.28 -5.24
N ILE A 176 -16.82 5.82 -5.49
CA ILE A 176 -15.53 5.18 -5.18
C ILE A 176 -15.11 5.61 -3.78
N LYS A 177 -14.82 4.64 -2.93
CA LYS A 177 -14.41 4.89 -1.54
C LYS A 177 -12.89 4.98 -1.44
N VAL A 178 -12.40 5.94 -0.65
CA VAL A 178 -10.97 6.13 -0.43
C VAL A 178 -10.70 6.19 1.06
N ASN A 179 -9.88 5.28 1.58
CA ASN A 179 -9.52 5.25 2.99
C ASN A 179 -8.01 5.04 3.16
N CYS A 180 -7.51 5.32 4.35
CA CYS A 180 -6.12 5.12 4.70
C CYS A 180 -6.00 4.39 6.04
N LEU A 181 -5.14 3.39 6.11
CA LEU A 181 -4.71 2.79 7.36
C LEU A 181 -3.37 3.42 7.79
N ALA A 182 -3.38 4.18 8.87
CA ALA A 182 -2.17 4.74 9.48
C ALA A 182 -1.53 3.66 10.37
N LEU A 183 -0.68 2.82 9.78
CA LEU A 183 -0.10 1.68 10.48
C LEU A 183 0.94 2.12 11.52
N GLY A 184 0.89 1.47 12.67
CA GLY A 184 1.99 1.40 13.62
C GLY A 184 3.14 0.53 13.13
N SER A 185 4.03 0.14 14.04
CA SER A 185 5.11 -0.78 13.70
C SER A 185 4.57 -2.18 13.39
N ALA A 186 5.16 -2.83 12.40
CA ALA A 186 5.03 -4.26 12.15
C ALA A 186 6.43 -4.82 11.85
N GLN A 187 6.73 -6.02 12.34
CA GLN A 187 8.05 -6.65 12.15
C GLN A 187 8.30 -6.95 10.68
N THR A 188 9.14 -6.16 10.05
CA THR A 188 9.44 -6.20 8.61
C THR A 188 10.91 -5.86 8.35
N GLU A 189 11.45 -6.27 7.20
CA GLU A 189 12.80 -5.86 6.76
C GLU A 189 13.00 -4.32 6.77
N MET A 190 11.95 -3.55 6.47
CA MET A 190 12.00 -2.08 6.48
C MET A 190 12.20 -1.55 7.91
N LEU A 191 11.47 -2.11 8.87
CA LEU A 191 11.59 -1.72 10.28
C LEU A 191 12.96 -2.08 10.84
N GLU A 192 13.43 -3.30 10.59
CA GLU A 192 14.74 -3.80 11.05
C GLU A 192 15.89 -2.94 10.53
N LYS A 193 15.84 -2.55 9.26
CA LYS A 193 16.84 -1.65 8.67
C LYS A 193 16.80 -0.24 9.26
N ALA A 194 15.61 0.26 9.57
CA ALA A 194 15.45 1.62 10.10
C ALA A 194 15.73 1.70 11.61
N PHE A 195 15.44 0.64 12.35
CA PHE A 195 15.53 0.54 13.79
C PHE A 195 16.03 -0.84 14.22
N PRO A 196 17.36 -1.14 14.09
CA PRO A 196 17.91 -2.48 14.32
C PRO A 196 17.71 -3.02 15.75
N ASP A 197 17.57 -2.12 16.73
CA ASP A 197 17.42 -2.47 18.15
C ASP A 197 15.94 -2.50 18.62
N TYR A 198 14.99 -2.35 17.68
CA TYR A 198 13.57 -2.32 18.02
C TYR A 198 12.85 -3.54 17.44
N GLU A 199 12.15 -4.24 18.31
CA GLU A 199 11.25 -5.33 17.94
C GLU A 199 9.79 -4.87 18.04
N SER A 200 9.02 -5.06 16.95
CA SER A 200 7.62 -4.74 16.95
C SER A 200 6.79 -5.81 17.69
N PRO A 201 5.80 -5.40 18.49
CA PRO A 201 4.86 -6.35 19.09
C PRO A 201 3.89 -6.98 18.07
N VAL A 202 3.83 -6.45 16.84
CA VAL A 202 2.95 -6.92 15.78
C VAL A 202 3.80 -7.52 14.66
N MET A 203 3.48 -8.73 14.26
CA MET A 203 4.15 -9.41 13.15
C MET A 203 3.59 -8.93 11.80
N ALA A 204 4.41 -9.05 10.74
CA ALA A 204 4.00 -8.64 9.39
C ALA A 204 2.74 -9.37 8.92
N PHE A 205 2.60 -10.67 9.23
CA PHE A 205 1.44 -11.47 8.82
C PHE A 205 0.14 -11.03 9.52
N GLU A 206 0.20 -10.63 10.79
CA GLU A 206 -0.98 -10.13 11.52
C GLU A 206 -1.47 -8.81 10.90
N MET A 207 -0.53 -7.91 10.61
CA MET A 207 -0.84 -6.65 9.95
C MET A 207 -1.33 -6.85 8.51
N GLY A 208 -0.71 -7.77 7.76
CA GLY A 208 -1.12 -8.14 6.41
C GLY A 208 -2.55 -8.68 6.37
N LYS A 209 -2.90 -9.54 7.32
CA LYS A 209 -4.26 -10.04 7.49
C LYS A 209 -5.26 -8.90 7.72
N TYR A 210 -4.96 -7.98 8.62
CA TYR A 210 -5.82 -6.84 8.89
C TYR A 210 -6.00 -5.95 7.65
N ILE A 211 -4.92 -5.68 6.90
CA ILE A 211 -4.98 -4.94 5.64
C ILE A 211 -5.90 -5.63 4.64
N ALA A 212 -5.76 -6.95 4.45
CA ALA A 212 -6.59 -7.74 3.54
C ALA A 212 -8.08 -7.69 3.93
N ASP A 213 -8.40 -7.91 5.19
CA ASP A 213 -9.78 -7.86 5.70
C ASP A 213 -10.37 -6.46 5.54
N PHE A 214 -9.62 -5.40 5.86
CA PHE A 214 -10.09 -4.03 5.69
C PHE A 214 -10.25 -3.64 4.22
N ALA A 215 -9.35 -4.05 3.34
CA ALA A 215 -9.47 -3.81 1.90
C ALA A 215 -10.79 -4.35 1.34
N LEU A 216 -11.20 -5.55 1.78
CA LEU A 216 -12.41 -6.22 1.34
C LEU A 216 -13.70 -5.69 1.99
N THR A 217 -13.62 -5.07 3.16
CA THR A 217 -14.83 -4.76 3.95
C THR A 217 -14.93 -3.30 4.41
N GLY A 218 -13.81 -2.60 4.56
CA GLY A 218 -13.75 -1.26 5.15
C GLY A 218 -14.58 -0.21 4.41
N HIS A 219 -14.63 -0.29 3.08
CA HIS A 219 -15.42 0.62 2.25
C HIS A 219 -16.93 0.59 2.54
N LYS A 220 -17.43 -0.45 3.20
CA LYS A 220 -18.84 -0.55 3.61
C LYS A 220 -19.19 0.40 4.75
N PHE A 221 -18.21 0.77 5.56
CA PHE A 221 -18.40 1.56 6.78
C PHE A 221 -17.66 2.90 6.74
N PHE A 222 -16.63 3.03 5.91
CA PHE A 222 -15.74 4.17 5.91
C PHE A 222 -15.58 4.79 4.51
N ASN A 223 -15.49 6.10 4.47
CA ASN A 223 -15.03 6.89 3.33
C ASN A 223 -14.30 8.13 3.83
N GLY A 224 -13.14 8.44 3.27
CA GLY A 224 -12.31 9.57 3.67
C GLY A 224 -11.70 9.44 5.07
N LYS A 225 -11.54 8.20 5.58
CA LYS A 225 -11.03 8.01 6.92
C LYS A 225 -9.57 7.60 6.91
N VAL A 226 -8.81 8.27 7.78
CA VAL A 226 -7.45 7.87 8.16
C VAL A 226 -7.56 7.18 9.52
N LEU A 227 -7.42 5.86 9.52
CA LEU A 227 -7.64 5.03 10.71
C LEU A 227 -6.29 4.63 11.34
N PRO A 228 -6.04 4.99 12.60
CA PRO A 228 -4.85 4.54 13.31
C PRO A 228 -4.95 3.04 13.61
N VAL A 229 -3.91 2.29 13.24
CA VAL A 229 -3.80 0.84 13.45
C VAL A 229 -2.51 0.57 14.20
N ALA A 230 -2.55 0.70 15.51
CA ALA A 230 -1.38 0.51 16.37
C ALA A 230 -1.78 -0.03 17.74
N VAL A 231 -0.97 -0.91 18.28
CA VAL A 231 -1.17 -1.47 19.64
C VAL A 231 -0.83 -0.44 20.70
N THR A 232 0.17 0.37 20.42
CA THR A 232 0.57 1.51 21.24
C THR A 232 0.33 2.78 20.45
N THR A 233 -0.69 3.54 20.83
CA THR A 233 -0.79 4.95 20.43
C THR A 233 0.02 5.74 21.43
N PRO A 234 1.05 6.41 20.95
CA PRO A 234 1.73 7.37 21.80
C PRO A 234 0.80 8.54 22.12
#